data_bff0732b1270b4f4ec20de603c558c5b
#
_entry.id   bff0732b1270b4f4ec20de603c558c5b
#
_cell.length_a   1.000
_cell.length_b   1.000
_cell.length_c   1.000
_cell.angle_alpha   90.00
_cell.angle_beta   90.00
_cell.angle_gamma   90.00
#
_symmetry.space_group_name_H-M   'P 1'
#
loop_
_entity.id
_entity.type
_entity.pdbx_description
1 polymer ?
#
loop_
_entity_poly.entity_id
_entity_poly.type
_entity_poly.pdbx_seq_one_letter_code
_entity_poly.pdbx_strand_id
1 'polypeptide(L)'
;MKTIIESINFEPSAALNKFIKEKSSVFLTLDKKALFAEFNLSAQKHEFTCTIILNLAGKDIVSRSSADDMHFAILKAIDSAKRSIRKKKMKVIINLK
;
A
#
# COMPACT_ATOMS: atom_id res chain seq x y z
N MET A 1 10.87 -8.34 1.48
CA MET A 1 10.29 -7.14 0.84
C MET A 1 10.79 -5.89 1.53
N LYS A 2 11.15 -4.90 0.75
CA LYS A 2 11.61 -3.62 1.28
C LYS A 2 10.43 -2.64 1.38
N THR A 3 10.33 -1.93 2.49
CA THR A 3 9.29 -0.92 2.69
C THR A 3 9.92 0.46 2.70
N ILE A 4 9.43 1.35 1.83
CA ILE A 4 9.91 2.72 1.70
C ILE A 4 8.78 3.66 2.12
N ILE A 5 9.08 4.64 2.96
CA ILE A 5 8.09 5.60 3.43
C ILE A 5 8.58 7.01 3.10
N GLU A 6 7.78 7.74 2.34
CA GLU A 6 8.03 9.12 1.99
C GLU A 6 6.84 9.99 2.38
N SER A 7 7.07 11.24 2.71
CA SER A 7 5.98 12.11 3.13
C SER A 7 6.17 13.53 2.63
N ILE A 8 5.04 14.20 2.37
CA ILE A 8 4.98 15.60 1.96
C ILE A 8 4.00 16.32 2.87
N ASN A 9 4.44 17.40 3.48
CA ASN A 9 3.61 18.18 4.43
C ASN A 9 3.07 17.34 5.59
N PHE A 10 3.80 16.26 5.93
CA PHE A 10 3.40 15.36 7.00
C PHE A 10 4.67 14.69 7.53
N GLU A 11 4.82 14.67 8.84
CA GLU A 11 5.97 14.02 9.47
C GLU A 11 5.49 12.79 10.24
N PRO A 12 5.77 11.59 9.73
CA PRO A 12 5.31 10.38 10.40
C PRO A 12 6.09 10.15 11.70
N SER A 13 5.36 9.77 12.74
CA SER A 13 5.97 9.40 14.01
C SER A 13 6.66 8.04 13.89
N ALA A 14 7.52 7.72 14.86
CA ALA A 14 8.14 6.40 14.90
C ALA A 14 7.09 5.29 15.02
N ALA A 15 6.01 5.56 15.77
CA ALA A 15 4.91 4.61 15.93
C ALA A 15 4.20 4.38 14.59
N LEU A 16 3.98 5.44 13.82
CA LEU A 16 3.34 5.32 12.51
C LEU A 16 4.21 4.55 11.53
N ASN A 17 5.52 4.82 11.52
CA ASN A 17 6.45 4.09 10.67
C ASN A 17 6.44 2.59 10.98
N LYS A 18 6.41 2.26 12.27
CA LYS A 18 6.34 0.87 12.71
C LYS A 18 5.03 0.23 12.26
N PHE A 19 3.93 0.96 12.40
CA PHE A 19 2.61 0.51 11.99
C PHE A 19 2.59 0.18 10.49
N ILE A 20 3.15 1.07 9.65
CA ILE A 20 3.20 0.85 8.21
C ILE A 20 4.01 -0.39 7.88
N LYS A 21 5.18 -0.56 8.50
CA LYS A 21 6.03 -1.71 8.25
C LYS A 21 5.36 -3.02 8.64
N GLU A 22 4.67 -3.04 9.77
CA GLU A 22 3.95 -4.22 10.20
C GLU A 22 2.80 -4.56 9.26
N LYS A 23 2.01 -3.55 8.85
CA LYS A 23 0.88 -3.79 7.96
C LYS A 23 1.31 -4.15 6.55
N SER A 24 2.44 -3.64 6.07
CA SER A 24 2.92 -3.92 4.72
C SER A 24 3.32 -5.39 4.54
N SER A 25 3.63 -6.09 5.61
CA SER A 25 4.03 -7.49 5.53
C SER A 25 2.94 -8.38 4.93
N VAL A 26 1.69 -7.95 4.96
CA VAL A 26 0.59 -8.70 4.38
C VAL A 26 0.76 -8.88 2.87
N PHE A 27 1.42 -7.95 2.19
CA PHE A 27 1.61 -8.05 0.75
C PHE A 27 2.48 -9.26 0.38
N LEU A 28 3.50 -9.54 1.18
CA LEU A 28 4.36 -10.70 0.96
C LEU A 28 3.61 -12.01 1.18
N THR A 29 2.64 -11.99 2.07
CA THR A 29 1.77 -13.16 2.30
C THR A 29 0.88 -13.43 1.10
N LEU A 30 0.39 -12.36 0.46
CA LEU A 30 -0.51 -12.48 -0.68
C LEU A 30 0.24 -12.79 -1.97
N ASP A 31 1.46 -12.31 -2.12
CA ASP A 31 2.28 -12.54 -3.31
C ASP A 31 3.77 -12.57 -2.92
N LYS A 32 4.36 -13.75 -3.03
CA LYS A 32 5.77 -13.95 -2.68
C LYS A 32 6.71 -13.18 -3.60
N LYS A 33 6.22 -12.69 -4.74
CA LYS A 33 7.01 -11.92 -5.69
C LYS A 33 7.07 -10.44 -5.35
N ALA A 34 6.46 -10.01 -4.25
CA ALA A 34 6.50 -8.63 -3.81
C ALA A 34 7.94 -8.24 -3.45
N LEU A 35 8.52 -7.29 -4.19
CA LEU A 35 9.89 -6.86 -4.01
C LEU A 35 10.00 -5.65 -3.09
N PHE A 36 9.13 -4.66 -3.27
CA PHE A 36 9.09 -3.53 -2.37
C PHE A 36 7.71 -2.89 -2.37
N ALA A 37 7.43 -2.13 -1.32
CA ALA A 37 6.23 -1.31 -1.21
C ALA A 37 6.66 0.09 -0.82
N GLU A 38 6.24 1.09 -1.60
CA GLU A 38 6.51 2.48 -1.31
C GLU A 38 5.23 3.13 -0.84
N PHE A 39 5.27 3.74 0.35
CA PHE A 39 4.14 4.43 0.95
C PHE A 39 4.41 5.93 0.85
N ASN A 40 3.64 6.62 0.03
CA ASN A 40 3.72 8.08 -0.09
C ASN A 40 2.58 8.70 0.69
N LEU A 41 2.94 9.43 1.74
CA LEU A 41 1.99 10.05 2.65
C LEU A 41 1.94 11.55 2.40
N SER A 42 0.76 12.13 2.35
CA SER A 42 0.63 13.58 2.22
C SER A 42 -0.54 14.10 3.04
N ALA A 43 -0.43 15.34 3.46
CA ALA A 43 -1.48 15.98 4.25
C ALA A 43 -1.78 17.35 3.65
N GLN A 44 -3.05 17.63 3.44
CA GLN A 44 -3.54 18.94 2.98
C GLN A 44 -4.75 19.33 3.81
N LYS A 45 -4.62 20.40 4.58
CA LYS A 45 -5.70 20.89 5.44
C LYS A 45 -6.31 19.75 6.27
N HIS A 46 -7.49 19.28 5.88
CA HIS A 46 -8.20 18.24 6.62
C HIS A 46 -8.20 16.89 5.90
N GLU A 47 -7.36 16.74 4.89
CA GLU A 47 -7.31 15.49 4.13
C GLU A 47 -5.94 14.86 4.21
N PHE A 48 -5.91 13.58 4.55
CA PHE A 48 -4.69 12.78 4.58
C PHE A 48 -4.77 11.75 3.48
N THR A 49 -3.72 11.66 2.67
CA THR A 49 -3.69 10.75 1.52
C THR A 49 -2.52 9.79 1.65
N CYS A 50 -2.79 8.53 1.35
CA CYS A 50 -1.76 7.50 1.27
C CYS A 50 -1.79 6.88 -0.12
N THR A 51 -0.64 6.92 -0.80
CA THR A 51 -0.48 6.24 -2.08
C THR A 51 0.53 5.12 -1.89
N ILE A 52 0.15 3.91 -2.27
CA ILE A 52 1.03 2.75 -2.17
C ILE A 52 1.42 2.33 -3.57
N ILE A 53 2.72 2.22 -3.82
CA ILE A 53 3.24 1.65 -5.05
C ILE A 53 3.89 0.33 -4.67
N LEU A 54 3.28 -0.77 -5.11
CA LEU A 54 3.72 -2.11 -4.78
C LEU A 54 4.32 -2.75 -6.02
N ASN A 55 5.59 -3.11 -5.95
CA ASN A 55 6.28 -3.76 -7.07
C ASN A 55 6.22 -5.28 -6.93
N LEU A 56 5.67 -5.94 -7.94
CA LEU A 56 5.51 -7.39 -8.00
C LEU A 56 6.28 -7.91 -9.21
N ALA A 57 7.58 -8.08 -9.08
CA ALA A 57 8.42 -8.70 -10.12
C ALA A 57 7.99 -8.36 -11.56
N GLY A 58 8.20 -7.12 -11.97
CA GLY A 58 7.90 -6.68 -13.34
C GLY A 58 6.54 -6.02 -13.51
N LYS A 59 5.76 -5.90 -12.45
CA LYS A 59 4.48 -5.19 -12.46
C LYS A 59 4.31 -4.35 -11.21
N ASP A 60 3.73 -3.18 -11.38
CA ASP A 60 3.42 -2.30 -10.25
C ASP A 60 1.92 -2.27 -10.03
N ILE A 61 1.54 -2.28 -8.76
CA ILE A 61 0.17 -2.01 -8.35
C ILE A 61 0.19 -0.68 -7.62
N VAL A 62 -0.65 0.25 -8.05
CA VAL A 62 -0.77 1.56 -7.41
C VAL A 62 -2.14 1.65 -6.75
N SER A 63 -2.13 2.02 -5.47
CA SER A 63 -3.34 2.18 -4.69
C SER A 63 -3.29 3.52 -3.98
N ARG A 64 -4.39 4.28 -3.99
CA ARG A 64 -4.46 5.58 -3.36
C ARG A 64 -5.77 5.73 -2.62
N SER A 65 -5.70 6.24 -1.39
CA SER A 65 -6.88 6.51 -0.58
C SER A 65 -6.66 7.73 0.28
N SER A 66 -7.76 8.42 0.58
CA SER A 66 -7.75 9.60 1.42
C SER A 66 -8.76 9.45 2.54
N ALA A 67 -8.50 10.12 3.67
CA ALA A 67 -9.37 10.09 4.83
C ALA A 67 -9.07 11.28 5.72
N ASP A 68 -9.89 11.46 6.77
CA ASP A 68 -9.69 12.53 7.76
C ASP A 68 -8.51 12.24 8.69
N ASP A 69 -7.98 11.03 8.66
CA ASP A 69 -6.96 10.55 9.57
C ASP A 69 -5.99 9.69 8.77
N MET A 70 -4.68 9.87 9.00
CA MET A 70 -3.66 9.18 8.23
C MET A 70 -3.71 7.65 8.44
N HIS A 71 -3.95 7.19 9.67
CA HIS A 71 -4.06 5.75 9.92
C HIS A 71 -5.16 5.13 9.06
N PHE A 72 -6.31 5.80 8.99
CA PHE A 72 -7.44 5.32 8.21
C PHE A 72 -7.12 5.35 6.71
N ALA A 73 -6.44 6.41 6.24
CA ALA A 73 -6.03 6.51 4.84
C ALA A 73 -5.11 5.35 4.48
N ILE A 74 -4.16 5.03 5.35
CA ILE A 74 -3.21 3.92 5.14
C ILE A 74 -3.97 2.58 5.08
N LEU A 75 -4.87 2.34 6.01
CA LEU A 75 -5.62 1.09 6.04
C LEU A 75 -6.50 0.93 4.80
N LYS A 76 -7.12 2.00 4.33
CA LYS A 76 -7.92 1.97 3.11
C LYS A 76 -7.05 1.69 1.89
N ALA A 77 -5.87 2.30 1.82
CA ALA A 77 -4.95 2.08 0.70
C ALA A 77 -4.44 0.64 0.68
N ILE A 78 -4.11 0.10 1.85
CA ILE A 78 -3.65 -1.29 1.97
C ILE A 78 -4.76 -2.24 1.52
N ASP A 79 -5.99 -2.01 1.98
CA ASP A 79 -7.12 -2.85 1.61
C ASP A 79 -7.37 -2.82 0.10
N SER A 80 -7.27 -1.64 -0.51
CA SER A 80 -7.42 -1.49 -1.95
C SER A 80 -6.31 -2.23 -2.70
N ALA A 81 -5.07 -2.14 -2.22
CA ALA A 81 -3.95 -2.86 -2.82
C ALA A 81 -4.14 -4.37 -2.73
N LYS A 82 -4.62 -4.85 -1.58
CA LYS A 82 -4.90 -6.27 -1.39
C LYS A 82 -5.94 -6.77 -2.40
N ARG A 83 -7.00 -5.99 -2.61
CA ARG A 83 -8.02 -6.35 -3.58
C ARG A 83 -7.47 -6.38 -4.99
N SER A 84 -6.58 -5.46 -5.33
CA SER A 84 -5.94 -5.44 -6.64
C SER A 84 -5.09 -6.69 -6.88
N ILE A 85 -4.35 -7.13 -5.86
CA ILE A 85 -3.57 -8.37 -5.96
C ILE A 85 -4.48 -9.57 -6.20
N ARG A 86 -5.58 -9.66 -5.47
CA ARG A 86 -6.54 -10.76 -5.59
C ARG A 86 -7.20 -10.78 -6.97
N LYS A 87 -7.61 -9.63 -7.48
CA LYS A 87 -8.21 -9.53 -8.81
C LYS A 87 -7.27 -10.03 -9.88
N LYS A 88 -5.99 -9.68 -9.77
CA LYS A 88 -4.98 -10.10 -10.73
C LYS A 88 -4.81 -11.61 -10.74
N LYS A 89 -4.80 -12.23 -9.57
CA LYS A 89 -4.72 -13.68 -9.46
C LYS A 89 -5.98 -14.36 -10.03
N MET A 90 -7.13 -13.76 -9.78
CA MET A 90 -8.38 -14.28 -10.32
C MET A 90 -8.43 -14.19 -11.84
N LYS A 91 -7.92 -13.10 -12.43
CA LYS A 91 -7.85 -12.97 -13.88
C LYS A 91 -7.01 -14.05 -14.52
N VAL A 92 -5.87 -14.37 -13.89
CA VAL A 92 -5.00 -15.45 -14.39
C VAL A 92 -5.73 -16.78 -14.36
N ILE A 93 -6.47 -17.05 -13.29
CA ILE A 93 -7.25 -18.29 -13.16
C ILE A 93 -8.33 -18.37 -14.24
N ILE A 94 -9.01 -17.26 -14.49
CA ILE A 94 -10.07 -17.20 -15.52
C ILE A 94 -9.48 -17.43 -16.91
N ASN A 95 -8.31 -16.89 -17.19
CA ASN A 95 -7.67 -17.01 -18.50
C ASN A 95 -7.22 -18.45 -18.80
N LEU A 96 -7.03 -19.26 -17.79
CA LEU A 96 -6.62 -20.64 -17.95
C LEU A 96 -7.81 -21.57 -18.33
N LYS A 97 -8.99 -21.06 -18.25
CA LYS A 97 -10.17 -21.80 -18.66
C LYS A 97 -10.49 -21.58 -20.13
#